data_78e5a3100c51d4bada5000a67ab373e9
#
_entry.id   78e5a3100c51d4bada5000a67ab373e9
#
_cell.length_a   1.000
_cell.length_b   1.000
_cell.length_c   1.000
_cell.angle_alpha   90.00
_cell.angle_beta   90.00
_cell.angle_gamma   90.00
#
_symmetry.space_group_name_H-M   'P 1'
#
loop_
_entity.id
_entity.type
_entity.pdbx_description
1 polymer ?
#
loop_
_entity_poly.entity_id
_entity_poly.type
_entity_poly.pdbx_seq_one_letter_code
_entity_poly.pdbx_strand_id
1 'polypeptide(L)'
;MITRHTETEITEAFTRAAQLICTAVSKDASALETQDKPGFCRAEAQDEPGHGYAEAPDSASSDCTETLDESESGRDMDITDLLFFDIETTGLSADTSCLYLIGCLYCDGRHVISEQFFAEDPDEEALLIDSLDELISDARVLVHFNGQTFDIPYIDRKRTLLQLNAAPECISFDIFRYLKPLKSLFRLSSMSQKSLEVFCGLRRMDIYDGGELIDFYKRYLAITRLEQLRSKTSSPAYSADLTSGLTQAGTQTSKELLDSLLLHNFEDVLGMLTVAQLTAFVLFFGGDYTIESASAELVSDSTGPAHSVAVPGSICPAHSGAAPVSISPAHSGAVPVSISPAQPDAVPTNTFYIRLRPLKSLPSDLIQAPLSVRCSDGHEITVSFSTAGYVEIAVPILQTELRLYYPDYRNYLYLPGEDTAIHKSIAGFMDRSLTRKCTPANCYTRHSSAFLPIPGRMHKETACEYLVFKRDIHDRMGYISLDEICRPGPAPASYVEAVLDLKNI
;
A
#
# COMPACT_ATOMS: atom_id res chain seq x y z
N MET A 1 -12.17 22.53 -28.39
CA MET A 1 -11.83 21.33 -27.58
C MET A 1 -12.03 20.08 -28.40
N ILE A 2 -11.07 19.17 -28.40
CA ILE A 2 -11.18 17.84 -29.00
C ILE A 2 -11.50 16.85 -27.88
N THR A 3 -12.52 16.01 -28.06
CA THR A 3 -12.76 14.85 -27.18
C THR A 3 -12.42 13.58 -27.95
N ARG A 4 -11.52 12.76 -27.40
CA ARG A 4 -11.21 11.45 -27.93
C ARG A 4 -11.84 10.39 -27.00
N HIS A 5 -12.73 9.60 -27.55
CA HIS A 5 -13.42 8.53 -26.84
C HIS A 5 -13.02 7.18 -27.44
N THR A 6 -12.67 6.23 -26.57
CA THR A 6 -12.31 4.88 -26.96
C THR A 6 -12.97 3.88 -26.02
N GLU A 7 -13.71 2.92 -26.57
CA GLU A 7 -14.31 1.83 -25.81
C GLU A 7 -13.52 0.54 -26.03
N THR A 8 -13.28 -0.21 -24.96
CA THR A 8 -12.63 -1.52 -24.99
C THR A 8 -13.37 -2.50 -24.10
N GLU A 9 -13.24 -3.80 -24.39
CA GLU A 9 -13.78 -4.83 -23.51
C GLU A 9 -13.13 -4.77 -22.12
N ILE A 10 -13.90 -5.12 -21.07
CA ILE A 10 -13.41 -5.22 -19.71
C ILE A 10 -12.38 -6.35 -19.65
N THR A 11 -11.13 -5.99 -19.42
CA THR A 11 -10.03 -6.95 -19.29
C THR A 11 -9.92 -7.48 -17.84
N GLU A 12 -9.36 -8.68 -17.71
CA GLU A 12 -9.04 -9.25 -16.38
C GLU A 12 -8.09 -8.32 -15.59
N ALA A 13 -7.16 -7.67 -16.28
CA ALA A 13 -6.22 -6.72 -15.66
C ALA A 13 -6.95 -5.50 -15.06
N PHE A 14 -7.91 -4.91 -15.79
CA PHE A 14 -8.74 -3.82 -15.30
C PHE A 14 -9.55 -4.25 -14.07
N THR A 15 -10.30 -5.35 -14.21
CA THR A 15 -11.12 -5.88 -13.11
C THR A 15 -10.29 -6.12 -11.85
N ARG A 16 -9.12 -6.73 -11.99
CA ARG A 16 -8.24 -7.02 -10.86
C ARG A 16 -7.73 -5.74 -10.20
N ALA A 17 -7.23 -4.77 -10.97
CA ALA A 17 -6.75 -3.49 -10.46
C ALA A 17 -7.87 -2.74 -9.71
N ALA A 18 -9.03 -2.64 -10.33
CA ALA A 18 -10.21 -1.97 -9.77
C ALA A 18 -10.66 -2.62 -8.45
N GLN A 19 -10.78 -3.95 -8.40
CA GLN A 19 -11.13 -4.69 -7.17
C GLN A 19 -10.12 -4.49 -6.03
N LEU A 20 -8.83 -4.37 -6.35
CA LEU A 20 -7.80 -4.07 -5.35
C LEU A 20 -7.98 -2.67 -4.76
N ILE A 21 -8.24 -1.67 -5.61
CA ILE A 21 -8.51 -0.29 -5.18
C ILE A 21 -9.79 -0.24 -4.35
N CYS A 22 -10.89 -0.81 -4.80
CA CYS A 22 -12.14 -0.87 -4.03
C CYS A 22 -11.93 -1.48 -2.64
N THR A 23 -11.14 -2.57 -2.55
CA THR A 23 -10.80 -3.20 -1.27
C THR A 23 -9.96 -2.27 -0.39
N ALA A 24 -8.98 -1.59 -0.97
CA ALA A 24 -8.11 -0.65 -0.25
C ALA A 24 -8.91 0.53 0.31
N VAL A 25 -9.73 1.18 -0.52
CA VAL A 25 -10.56 2.32 -0.13
C VAL A 25 -11.57 1.93 0.97
N SER A 26 -12.24 0.77 0.83
CA SER A 26 -13.19 0.30 1.85
C SER A 26 -12.55 0.07 3.21
N LYS A 27 -11.29 -0.35 3.26
CA LYS A 27 -10.53 -0.52 4.50
C LYS A 27 -10.11 0.81 5.12
N ASP A 28 -9.64 1.74 4.30
CA ASP A 28 -9.25 3.07 4.80
C ASP A 28 -10.48 3.84 5.30
N ALA A 29 -11.65 3.73 4.63
CA ALA A 29 -12.89 4.32 5.10
C ALA A 29 -13.31 3.77 6.48
N SER A 30 -13.22 2.47 6.71
CA SER A 30 -13.52 1.86 8.01
C SER A 30 -12.55 2.30 9.12
N ALA A 31 -11.31 2.66 8.77
CA ALA A 31 -10.32 3.24 9.70
C ALA A 31 -10.62 4.74 9.99
N LEU A 32 -11.24 5.46 9.05
CA LEU A 32 -11.62 6.87 9.20
C LEU A 32 -12.91 7.05 10.01
N GLU A 33 -13.87 6.14 9.94
CA GLU A 33 -15.09 6.15 10.77
C GLU A 33 -14.80 5.99 12.26
N THR A 34 -13.60 5.47 12.63
CA THR A 34 -13.14 5.41 14.02
C THR A 34 -12.46 6.69 14.51
N GLN A 35 -12.26 7.69 13.64
CA GLN A 35 -11.72 9.00 13.98
C GLN A 35 -12.67 10.09 13.47
N ASP A 36 -13.57 10.56 14.35
CA ASP A 36 -14.45 11.71 14.08
C ASP A 36 -13.69 12.89 13.45
N LYS A 37 -13.89 13.08 12.12
CA LYS A 37 -14.08 14.38 11.46
C LYS A 37 -14.13 14.23 9.93
N PRO A 38 -15.18 14.74 9.25
CA PRO A 38 -15.17 14.91 7.80
C PRO A 38 -14.29 16.12 7.46
N GLY A 39 -13.21 15.87 6.73
CA GLY A 39 -12.29 16.90 6.26
C GLY A 39 -11.82 16.60 4.86
N PHE A 40 -12.66 16.91 3.89
CA PHE A 40 -12.24 17.03 2.51
C PHE A 40 -11.27 18.23 2.39
N CYS A 41 -10.07 17.99 1.88
CA CYS A 41 -9.05 18.96 1.46
C CYS A 41 -8.92 20.23 2.32
N ARG A 42 -8.22 20.15 3.46
CA ARG A 42 -7.56 21.33 4.03
C ARG A 42 -6.06 21.15 3.87
N ALA A 43 -5.51 21.83 2.85
CA ALA A 43 -4.09 22.12 2.81
C ALA A 43 -3.77 22.95 4.06
N GLU A 44 -2.91 22.44 4.94
CA GLU A 44 -2.31 23.22 6.02
C GLU A 44 -1.41 24.28 5.39
N ALA A 45 -1.93 25.50 5.27
CA ALA A 45 -1.11 26.68 5.08
C ALA A 45 -0.40 26.97 6.40
N GLN A 46 0.93 27.01 6.36
CA GLN A 46 1.77 27.44 7.48
C GLN A 46 1.43 28.89 7.81
N ASP A 47 0.98 29.11 9.06
CA ASP A 47 0.74 30.43 9.63
C ASP A 47 2.05 31.17 9.84
N GLU A 48 2.13 32.38 9.29
CA GLU A 48 2.93 33.47 9.82
C GLU A 48 2.02 34.40 10.68
N PRO A 49 2.48 34.89 11.82
CA PRO A 49 1.60 35.62 12.76
C PRO A 49 1.60 37.13 12.54
N GLY A 50 0.43 37.73 12.58
CA GLY A 50 0.36 39.19 12.73
C GLY A 50 -0.99 39.89 12.64
N HIS A 51 -1.52 40.26 13.81
CA HIS A 51 -2.36 41.40 14.14
C HIS A 51 -3.85 41.46 13.76
N GLY A 52 -4.73 41.24 14.73
CA GLY A 52 -5.44 42.32 15.49
C GLY A 52 -6.87 42.69 15.04
N TYR A 53 -7.87 42.32 15.93
CA TYR A 53 -9.16 42.98 16.21
C TYR A 53 -10.23 43.18 15.14
N ALA A 54 -11.41 42.57 15.33
CA ALA A 54 -12.68 43.22 15.65
C ALA A 54 -13.86 42.24 15.78
N GLU A 55 -14.69 42.48 16.75
CA GLU A 55 -15.90 41.72 17.15
C GLU A 55 -17.09 41.91 16.20
N ALA A 56 -17.86 40.83 16.07
CA ALA A 56 -19.29 40.54 15.88
C ALA A 56 -20.26 41.57 15.21
N PRO A 57 -21.41 41.14 14.67
CA PRO A 57 -22.49 40.55 15.45
C PRO A 57 -23.27 39.38 14.80
N ASP A 58 -23.98 38.67 15.71
CA ASP A 58 -25.05 37.70 15.46
C ASP A 58 -26.11 38.14 14.48
N SER A 59 -26.57 37.22 13.62
CA SER A 59 -28.01 36.98 13.46
C SER A 59 -28.34 35.89 12.43
N ALA A 60 -29.30 35.06 12.82
CA ALA A 60 -30.28 34.33 12.00
C ALA A 60 -29.90 32.98 11.42
N SER A 61 -30.35 31.96 12.15
CA SER A 61 -30.74 30.64 11.70
C SER A 61 -31.64 30.67 10.47
N SER A 62 -31.27 29.93 9.42
CA SER A 62 -32.26 29.32 8.54
C SER A 62 -31.88 27.85 8.31
N ASP A 63 -32.74 27.06 8.92
CA ASP A 63 -32.82 25.59 8.81
C ASP A 63 -33.11 25.23 7.34
N CYS A 64 -32.16 24.64 6.66
CA CYS A 64 -32.35 23.90 5.41
C CYS A 64 -31.68 22.55 5.60
N THR A 65 -32.35 21.68 6.34
CA THR A 65 -32.08 20.23 6.27
C THR A 65 -32.61 19.72 4.92
N GLU A 66 -31.81 19.79 3.88
CA GLU A 66 -31.98 18.90 2.75
C GLU A 66 -31.51 17.52 3.22
N THR A 67 -32.47 16.63 3.36
CA THR A 67 -32.25 15.19 3.59
C THR A 67 -31.51 14.61 2.41
N LEU A 68 -30.21 14.41 2.58
CA LEU A 68 -29.45 13.52 1.71
C LEU A 68 -30.09 12.13 1.80
N ASP A 69 -30.39 11.58 0.65
CA ASP A 69 -31.04 10.28 0.49
C ASP A 69 -30.13 9.19 1.09
N GLU A 70 -30.49 8.65 2.26
CA GLU A 70 -29.75 7.63 3.01
C GLU A 70 -29.65 6.29 2.26
N SER A 71 -30.14 6.20 1.01
CA SER A 71 -30.19 4.96 0.21
C SER A 71 -28.87 4.60 -0.49
N GLU A 72 -27.91 5.52 -0.67
CA GLU A 72 -26.64 5.24 -1.35
C GLU A 72 -25.46 4.89 -0.40
N SER A 73 -25.57 5.16 0.88
CA SER A 73 -24.48 5.00 1.86
C SER A 73 -24.16 3.52 2.22
N GLY A 74 -24.92 2.54 1.71
CA GLY A 74 -24.80 1.12 2.06
C GLY A 74 -24.42 0.16 0.92
N ARG A 75 -24.18 0.68 -0.30
CA ARG A 75 -23.76 -0.19 -1.43
C ARG A 75 -22.26 -0.47 -1.37
N ASP A 76 -21.90 -1.75 -1.47
CA ASP A 76 -20.49 -2.15 -1.66
C ASP A 76 -19.89 -1.42 -2.87
N MET A 77 -18.61 -1.06 -2.74
CA MET A 77 -17.88 -0.39 -3.80
C MET A 77 -17.60 -1.33 -4.96
N ASP A 78 -17.89 -0.88 -6.19
CA ASP A 78 -17.73 -1.65 -7.41
C ASP A 78 -16.76 -0.98 -8.38
N ILE A 79 -16.37 -1.71 -9.43
CA ILE A 79 -15.46 -1.25 -10.48
C ILE A 79 -16.00 -0.03 -11.26
N THR A 80 -17.32 0.14 -11.29
CA THR A 80 -17.99 1.29 -11.91
C THR A 80 -17.92 2.56 -11.08
N ASP A 81 -17.49 2.46 -9.81
CA ASP A 81 -17.35 3.60 -8.91
C ASP A 81 -16.03 4.36 -9.09
N LEU A 82 -15.10 3.82 -9.91
CA LEU A 82 -13.75 4.32 -10.06
C LEU A 82 -13.57 5.16 -11.33
N LEU A 83 -13.01 6.36 -11.16
CA LEU A 83 -12.52 7.21 -12.24
C LEU A 83 -11.02 7.42 -12.09
N PHE A 84 -10.23 6.89 -13.01
CA PHE A 84 -8.80 7.18 -13.12
C PHE A 84 -8.61 8.45 -13.93
N PHE A 85 -7.72 9.34 -13.48
CA PHE A 85 -7.44 10.57 -14.24
C PHE A 85 -5.99 11.01 -14.10
N ASP A 86 -5.54 11.77 -15.10
CA ASP A 86 -4.23 12.42 -15.17
C ASP A 86 -4.34 13.69 -16.00
N ILE A 87 -3.49 14.69 -15.72
CA ILE A 87 -3.50 15.97 -16.42
C ILE A 87 -2.17 16.31 -17.05
N GLU A 88 -2.25 17.08 -18.18
CA GLU A 88 -1.08 17.67 -18.81
C GLU A 88 -1.17 19.20 -18.82
N THR A 89 -0.08 19.83 -18.44
CA THR A 89 0.00 21.28 -18.28
C THR A 89 1.23 21.86 -18.96
N THR A 90 1.19 23.13 -19.31
CA THR A 90 2.34 23.84 -19.91
C THR A 90 3.38 24.30 -18.90
N GLY A 91 3.21 23.95 -17.61
CA GLY A 91 4.15 24.27 -16.53
C GLY A 91 3.57 23.94 -15.15
N LEU A 92 4.40 24.08 -14.12
CA LEU A 92 4.06 23.62 -12.76
C LEU A 92 3.12 24.56 -11.99
N SER A 93 2.96 25.81 -12.41
CA SER A 93 2.14 26.80 -11.70
C SER A 93 0.87 27.12 -12.47
N ALA A 94 -0.28 26.82 -11.90
CA ALA A 94 -1.58 27.12 -12.49
C ALA A 94 -1.81 28.62 -12.77
N ASP A 95 -1.13 29.53 -12.05
CA ASP A 95 -1.22 30.98 -12.27
C ASP A 95 -0.56 31.43 -13.57
N THR A 96 0.42 30.68 -14.09
CA THR A 96 1.26 31.10 -15.24
C THR A 96 1.31 30.09 -16.37
N SER A 97 0.64 28.96 -16.24
CA SER A 97 0.60 27.89 -17.24
C SER A 97 -0.83 27.49 -17.57
N CYS A 98 -1.03 26.71 -18.62
CA CYS A 98 -2.33 26.25 -19.08
C CYS A 98 -2.49 24.75 -18.87
N LEU A 99 -3.70 24.33 -18.50
CA LEU A 99 -4.18 22.96 -18.56
C LEU A 99 -4.58 22.66 -20.00
N TYR A 100 -3.93 21.71 -20.67
CA TYR A 100 -4.25 21.48 -22.08
C TYR A 100 -4.79 20.07 -22.37
N LEU A 101 -4.67 19.13 -21.42
CA LEU A 101 -5.18 17.79 -21.63
C LEU A 101 -5.58 17.19 -20.28
N ILE A 102 -6.71 16.53 -20.23
CA ILE A 102 -7.16 15.66 -19.15
C ILE A 102 -7.44 14.29 -19.75
N GLY A 103 -6.82 13.24 -19.21
CA GLY A 103 -7.12 11.85 -19.53
C GLY A 103 -7.90 11.20 -18.44
N CYS A 104 -8.93 10.44 -18.82
CA CYS A 104 -9.81 9.71 -17.94
C CYS A 104 -9.94 8.25 -18.38
N LEU A 105 -10.11 7.34 -17.40
CA LEU A 105 -10.41 5.94 -17.64
C LEU A 105 -11.40 5.45 -16.59
N TYR A 106 -12.50 4.85 -17.02
CA TYR A 106 -13.57 4.36 -16.15
C TYR A 106 -14.31 3.16 -16.78
N CYS A 107 -15.25 2.60 -16.04
CA CYS A 107 -16.07 1.48 -16.51
C CYS A 107 -17.56 1.86 -16.44
N ASP A 108 -18.29 1.69 -17.54
CA ASP A 108 -19.75 1.90 -17.59
C ASP A 108 -20.56 0.64 -17.20
N GLY A 109 -19.88 -0.41 -16.73
CA GLY A 109 -20.44 -1.72 -16.41
C GLY A 109 -20.46 -2.69 -17.59
N ARG A 110 -20.12 -2.23 -18.81
CA ARG A 110 -20.03 -3.06 -20.03
C ARG A 110 -18.67 -2.95 -20.68
N HIS A 111 -18.13 -1.75 -20.73
CA HIS A 111 -16.87 -1.44 -21.39
C HIS A 111 -15.96 -0.64 -20.45
N VAL A 112 -14.67 -0.72 -20.70
CA VAL A 112 -13.70 0.24 -20.18
C VAL A 112 -13.61 1.37 -21.17
N ILE A 113 -13.88 2.58 -20.71
CA ILE A 113 -13.93 3.79 -21.50
C ILE A 113 -12.72 4.64 -21.16
N SER A 114 -11.96 5.02 -22.20
CA SER A 114 -10.93 6.03 -22.11
C SER A 114 -11.42 7.29 -22.81
N GLU A 115 -11.46 8.40 -22.06
CA GLU A 115 -11.79 9.71 -22.59
C GLU A 115 -10.63 10.68 -22.36
N GLN A 116 -10.35 11.48 -23.38
CA GLN A 116 -9.34 12.50 -23.34
C GLN A 116 -9.93 13.83 -23.83
N PHE A 117 -9.82 14.85 -23.00
CA PHE A 117 -10.28 16.22 -23.28
C PHE A 117 -9.06 17.09 -23.58
N PHE A 118 -8.91 17.52 -24.82
CA PHE A 118 -7.76 18.28 -25.28
C PHE A 118 -8.15 19.71 -25.69
N ALA A 119 -7.46 20.71 -25.15
CA ALA A 119 -7.65 22.11 -25.49
C ALA A 119 -6.92 22.46 -26.81
N GLU A 120 -7.69 22.81 -27.83
CA GLU A 120 -7.15 23.36 -29.08
C GLU A 120 -6.72 24.82 -28.95
N ASP A 121 -7.26 25.52 -27.93
CA ASP A 121 -6.89 26.87 -27.54
C ASP A 121 -6.77 26.94 -26.00
N PRO A 122 -5.81 27.67 -25.43
CA PRO A 122 -5.69 27.90 -24.01
C PRO A 122 -6.96 28.44 -23.32
N ASP A 123 -7.83 29.12 -24.05
CA ASP A 123 -9.09 29.65 -23.52
C ASP A 123 -10.15 28.54 -23.22
N GLU A 124 -9.86 27.29 -23.61
CA GLU A 124 -10.75 26.14 -23.41
C GLU A 124 -10.54 25.41 -22.09
N GLU A 125 -9.66 25.88 -21.20
CA GLU A 125 -9.37 25.24 -19.90
C GLU A 125 -10.64 24.96 -19.07
N ALA A 126 -11.59 25.91 -19.08
CA ALA A 126 -12.85 25.77 -18.34
C ALA A 126 -13.66 24.57 -18.85
N LEU A 127 -13.70 24.35 -20.14
CA LEU A 127 -14.42 23.23 -20.77
C LEU A 127 -13.82 21.85 -20.37
N LEU A 128 -12.48 21.79 -20.25
CA LEU A 128 -11.82 20.57 -19.81
C LEU A 128 -12.23 20.23 -18.38
N ILE A 129 -12.24 21.23 -17.50
CA ILE A 129 -12.59 21.06 -16.09
C ILE A 129 -14.07 20.69 -15.95
N ASP A 130 -14.98 21.35 -16.68
CA ASP A 130 -16.41 21.02 -16.66
C ASP A 130 -16.66 19.58 -17.12
N SER A 131 -15.93 19.11 -18.18
CA SER A 131 -16.04 17.72 -18.66
C SER A 131 -15.53 16.71 -17.63
N LEU A 132 -14.46 17.04 -16.89
CA LEU A 132 -13.98 16.21 -15.78
C LEU A 132 -15.01 16.14 -14.65
N ASP A 133 -15.66 17.27 -14.32
CA ASP A 133 -16.67 17.36 -13.26
C ASP A 133 -17.90 16.50 -13.56
N GLU A 134 -18.32 16.44 -14.81
CA GLU A 134 -19.38 15.54 -15.26
C GLU A 134 -19.02 14.07 -14.93
N LEU A 135 -17.80 13.64 -15.22
CA LEU A 135 -17.35 12.27 -14.91
C LEU A 135 -17.16 12.03 -13.41
N ILE A 136 -16.66 13.03 -12.66
CA ILE A 136 -16.50 12.91 -11.20
C ILE A 136 -17.87 12.76 -10.52
N SER A 137 -18.91 13.44 -11.03
CA SER A 137 -20.27 13.38 -10.47
C SER A 137 -20.88 11.98 -10.52
N ASP A 138 -20.46 11.15 -11.48
CA ASP A 138 -20.92 9.78 -11.64
C ASP A 138 -19.99 8.76 -10.89
N ALA A 139 -18.83 9.19 -10.41
CA ALA A 139 -17.84 8.36 -9.74
C ALA A 139 -17.88 8.55 -8.22
N ARG A 140 -17.52 7.52 -7.46
CA ARG A 140 -17.34 7.60 -6.00
C ARG A 140 -15.87 7.77 -5.60
N VAL A 141 -14.94 7.31 -6.44
CA VAL A 141 -13.50 7.33 -6.16
C VAL A 141 -12.75 7.90 -7.35
N LEU A 142 -12.00 8.96 -7.11
CA LEU A 142 -11.07 9.56 -8.05
C LEU A 142 -9.68 8.96 -7.83
N VAL A 143 -9.20 8.16 -8.78
CA VAL A 143 -7.93 7.44 -8.72
C VAL A 143 -6.88 8.20 -9.52
N HIS A 144 -5.71 8.40 -8.93
CA HIS A 144 -4.61 9.12 -9.56
C HIS A 144 -3.25 8.66 -9.02
N PHE A 145 -2.18 9.10 -9.67
CA PHE A 145 -0.81 8.83 -9.23
C PHE A 145 -0.11 10.11 -8.77
N ASN A 146 0.07 10.30 -7.46
CA ASN A 146 0.64 11.51 -6.84
C ASN A 146 -0.16 12.81 -7.08
N GLY A 147 -1.39 12.69 -7.53
CA GLY A 147 -2.25 13.82 -7.91
C GLY A 147 -2.64 14.73 -6.75
N GLN A 148 -2.63 14.22 -5.50
CA GLN A 148 -2.81 15.07 -4.32
C GLN A 148 -1.71 16.13 -4.15
N THR A 149 -0.55 15.94 -4.81
CA THR A 149 0.57 16.88 -4.74
C THR A 149 0.55 17.88 -5.89
N PHE A 150 0.00 17.51 -7.05
CA PHE A 150 0.04 18.36 -8.25
C PHE A 150 -1.32 18.49 -8.94
N ASP A 151 -1.92 17.43 -9.46
CA ASP A 151 -3.09 17.48 -10.34
C ASP A 151 -4.30 18.15 -9.68
N ILE A 152 -4.68 17.69 -8.51
CA ILE A 152 -5.84 18.20 -7.77
C ILE A 152 -5.62 19.68 -7.37
N PRO A 153 -4.52 20.05 -6.68
CA PRO A 153 -4.26 21.45 -6.36
C PRO A 153 -4.15 22.38 -7.59
N TYR A 154 -3.64 21.84 -8.71
CA TYR A 154 -3.55 22.59 -9.97
C TYR A 154 -4.95 22.91 -10.51
N ILE A 155 -5.83 21.89 -10.61
CA ILE A 155 -7.22 22.07 -11.06
C ILE A 155 -7.98 23.00 -10.11
N ASP A 156 -7.87 22.83 -8.80
CA ASP A 156 -8.55 23.68 -7.81
C ASP A 156 -8.10 25.14 -7.93
N ARG A 157 -6.81 25.38 -8.19
CA ARG A 157 -6.31 26.72 -8.46
C ARG A 157 -6.88 27.28 -9.75
N LYS A 158 -6.97 26.47 -10.82
CA LYS A 158 -7.60 26.85 -12.09
C LYS A 158 -9.07 27.18 -11.91
N ARG A 159 -9.84 26.38 -11.14
CA ARG A 159 -11.23 26.71 -10.79
C ARG A 159 -11.36 28.12 -10.20
N THR A 160 -10.48 28.42 -9.24
CA THR A 160 -10.46 29.75 -8.60
C THR A 160 -10.18 30.86 -9.62
N LEU A 161 -9.20 30.67 -10.51
CA LEU A 161 -8.81 31.66 -11.51
C LEU A 161 -9.90 31.88 -12.58
N LEU A 162 -10.57 30.80 -12.97
CA LEU A 162 -11.61 30.79 -14.00
C LEU A 162 -13.02 31.02 -13.42
N GLN A 163 -13.15 31.19 -12.10
CA GLN A 163 -14.41 31.42 -11.38
C GLN A 163 -15.44 30.28 -11.58
N LEU A 164 -14.94 29.04 -11.66
CA LEU A 164 -15.77 27.84 -11.75
C LEU A 164 -16.28 27.39 -10.39
N ASN A 165 -17.26 26.48 -10.39
CA ASN A 165 -17.80 25.87 -9.18
C ASN A 165 -16.73 25.02 -8.47
N ALA A 166 -16.98 24.68 -7.20
CA ALA A 166 -16.20 23.68 -6.49
C ALA A 166 -16.31 22.31 -7.16
N ALA A 167 -15.27 21.49 -7.03
CA ALA A 167 -15.28 20.12 -7.53
C ALA A 167 -16.44 19.32 -6.91
N PRO A 168 -17.05 18.37 -7.63
CA PRO A 168 -17.95 17.40 -7.04
C PRO A 168 -17.26 16.58 -5.94
N GLU A 169 -18.00 16.16 -4.93
CA GLU A 169 -17.45 15.37 -3.83
C GLU A 169 -17.16 13.93 -4.29
N CYS A 170 -15.95 13.46 -4.08
CA CYS A 170 -15.55 12.08 -4.30
C CYS A 170 -14.37 11.70 -3.39
N ILE A 171 -14.15 10.40 -3.21
CA ILE A 171 -13.02 9.87 -2.44
C ILE A 171 -11.75 9.95 -3.33
N SER A 172 -10.70 10.60 -2.85
CA SER A 172 -9.42 10.66 -3.56
C SER A 172 -8.53 9.47 -3.16
N PHE A 173 -8.14 8.63 -4.12
CA PHE A 173 -7.23 7.51 -3.94
C PHE A 173 -5.91 7.74 -4.68
N ASP A 174 -4.85 8.04 -3.94
CA ASP A 174 -3.50 8.29 -4.47
C ASP A 174 -2.67 7.00 -4.45
N ILE A 175 -2.49 6.36 -5.60
CA ILE A 175 -1.72 5.13 -5.76
C ILE A 175 -0.29 5.30 -5.24
N PHE A 176 0.37 6.43 -5.53
CA PHE A 176 1.74 6.68 -5.06
C PHE A 176 1.83 6.69 -3.53
N ARG A 177 0.92 7.40 -2.86
CA ARG A 177 0.90 7.48 -1.40
C ARG A 177 0.62 6.12 -0.78
N TYR A 178 -0.31 5.37 -1.38
CA TYR A 178 -0.66 4.04 -0.91
C TYR A 178 0.51 3.04 -1.04
N LEU A 179 1.30 3.12 -2.12
CA LEU A 179 2.45 2.26 -2.35
C LEU A 179 3.74 2.72 -1.64
N LYS A 180 3.81 3.98 -1.19
CA LYS A 180 5.02 4.56 -0.60
C LYS A 180 5.63 3.73 0.55
N PRO A 181 4.87 3.08 1.45
CA PRO A 181 5.42 2.22 2.49
C PRO A 181 6.23 1.03 1.96
N LEU A 182 5.97 0.59 0.71
CA LEU A 182 6.63 -0.56 0.08
C LEU A 182 7.93 -0.22 -0.66
N LYS A 183 8.42 1.02 -0.55
CA LYS A 183 9.63 1.46 -1.28
C LYS A 183 10.83 0.56 -1.04
N SER A 184 11.05 0.12 0.19
CA SER A 184 12.14 -0.80 0.56
C SER A 184 11.97 -2.19 -0.07
N LEU A 185 10.72 -2.67 -0.16
CA LEU A 185 10.38 -3.96 -0.76
C LEU A 185 10.76 -4.01 -2.24
N PHE A 186 10.41 -2.97 -2.99
CA PHE A 186 10.65 -2.93 -4.43
C PHE A 186 12.12 -2.67 -4.80
N ARG A 187 12.94 -2.19 -3.87
CA ARG A 187 14.38 -1.87 -4.06
C ARG A 187 14.62 -0.96 -5.27
N LEU A 188 13.66 -0.07 -5.57
CA LEU A 188 13.75 0.88 -6.67
C LEU A 188 14.44 2.17 -6.25
N SER A 189 15.22 2.74 -7.16
CA SER A 189 15.83 4.07 -6.96
C SER A 189 14.78 5.19 -6.97
N SER A 190 13.71 5.02 -7.73
CA SER A 190 12.58 5.94 -7.84
C SER A 190 11.25 5.20 -7.70
N MET A 191 10.27 5.89 -7.10
CA MET A 191 8.88 5.45 -7.01
C MET A 191 7.98 6.24 -8.00
N SER A 192 8.56 6.81 -9.06
CA SER A 192 7.76 7.42 -10.14
C SER A 192 6.92 6.34 -10.84
N GLN A 193 5.80 6.75 -11.43
CA GLN A 193 4.90 5.84 -12.13
C GLN A 193 5.64 5.03 -13.20
N LYS A 194 6.42 5.69 -14.07
CA LYS A 194 7.25 5.04 -15.10
C LYS A 194 8.23 4.00 -14.51
N SER A 195 8.81 4.27 -13.32
CA SER A 195 9.70 3.30 -12.65
C SER A 195 8.94 2.07 -12.13
N LEU A 196 7.74 2.26 -11.59
CA LEU A 196 6.88 1.18 -11.13
C LEU A 196 6.31 0.36 -12.29
N GLU A 197 5.95 1.01 -13.40
CA GLU A 197 5.51 0.33 -14.61
C GLU A 197 6.58 -0.59 -15.19
N VAL A 198 7.82 -0.08 -15.30
CA VAL A 198 8.97 -0.89 -15.74
C VAL A 198 9.20 -2.06 -14.76
N PHE A 199 9.09 -1.83 -13.46
CA PHE A 199 9.17 -2.88 -12.45
C PHE A 199 8.08 -3.95 -12.65
N CYS A 200 6.86 -3.54 -13.01
CA CYS A 200 5.77 -4.45 -13.36
C CYS A 200 5.89 -5.08 -14.77
N GLY A 201 6.94 -4.75 -15.51
CA GLY A 201 7.18 -5.29 -16.85
C GLY A 201 6.44 -4.55 -17.97
N LEU A 202 5.75 -3.43 -17.68
CA LEU A 202 5.11 -2.60 -18.69
C LEU A 202 6.16 -1.85 -19.50
N ARG A 203 5.99 -1.85 -20.82
CA ARG A 203 6.79 -1.05 -21.75
C ARG A 203 5.87 -0.11 -22.50
N ARG A 204 6.14 1.18 -22.39
CA ARG A 204 5.41 2.21 -23.12
C ARG A 204 5.85 2.31 -24.58
N MET A 205 4.95 2.77 -25.41
CA MET A 205 5.26 3.20 -26.79
C MET A 205 5.72 4.65 -26.80
N ASP A 206 5.23 5.46 -25.86
CA ASP A 206 5.68 6.83 -25.65
C ASP A 206 7.12 6.88 -25.12
N ILE A 207 7.94 7.68 -25.76
CA ILE A 207 9.37 7.86 -25.45
C ILE A 207 9.71 9.26 -24.93
N TYR A 208 8.72 10.16 -24.90
CA TYR A 208 8.92 11.56 -24.59
C TYR A 208 8.83 11.84 -23.08
N ASP A 209 9.46 12.93 -22.66
CA ASP A 209 9.30 13.45 -21.31
C ASP A 209 8.33 14.65 -21.27
N GLY A 210 7.86 15.03 -20.07
CA GLY A 210 6.88 16.10 -19.90
C GLY A 210 7.38 17.47 -20.43
N GLY A 211 8.70 17.70 -20.46
CA GLY A 211 9.26 18.94 -21.02
C GLY A 211 9.14 19.00 -22.54
N GLU A 212 9.38 17.89 -23.23
CA GLU A 212 9.22 17.77 -24.68
C GLU A 212 7.75 17.94 -25.09
N LEU A 213 6.81 17.41 -24.29
CA LEU A 213 5.38 17.53 -24.54
C LEU A 213 4.87 18.98 -24.45
N ILE A 214 5.41 19.76 -23.53
CA ILE A 214 5.12 21.21 -23.46
C ILE A 214 5.50 21.89 -24.77
N ASP A 215 6.66 21.54 -25.35
CA ASP A 215 7.10 22.11 -26.64
C ASP A 215 6.25 21.56 -27.78
N PHE A 216 5.76 20.31 -27.72
CA PHE A 216 4.83 19.75 -28.70
C PHE A 216 3.50 20.51 -28.72
N TYR A 217 2.94 20.79 -27.54
CA TYR A 217 1.71 21.56 -27.45
C TYR A 217 1.87 23.00 -28.00
N LYS A 218 2.94 23.68 -27.62
CA LYS A 218 3.24 25.03 -28.18
C LYS A 218 3.38 25.03 -29.72
N ARG A 219 4.06 24.02 -30.25
CA ARG A 219 4.21 23.84 -31.70
C ARG A 219 2.88 23.51 -32.38
N TYR A 220 2.07 22.63 -31.75
CA TYR A 220 0.72 22.34 -32.21
C TYR A 220 -0.12 23.59 -32.34
N LEU A 221 -0.18 24.44 -31.31
CA LEU A 221 -0.91 25.69 -31.33
C LEU A 221 -0.40 26.62 -32.46
N ALA A 222 0.92 26.75 -32.64
CA ALA A 222 1.50 27.60 -33.67
C ALA A 222 1.13 27.12 -35.08
N ILE A 223 1.22 25.80 -35.33
CA ILE A 223 0.91 25.21 -36.65
C ILE A 223 -0.59 25.34 -36.94
N THR A 224 -1.45 24.98 -36.02
CA THR A 224 -2.91 25.05 -36.17
C THR A 224 -3.37 26.48 -36.42
N ARG A 225 -2.78 27.46 -35.74
CA ARG A 225 -3.09 28.88 -35.94
C ARG A 225 -2.66 29.35 -37.36
N LEU A 226 -1.52 28.88 -37.85
CA LEU A 226 -1.08 29.15 -39.23
C LEU A 226 -2.00 28.48 -40.26
N GLU A 227 -2.43 27.27 -40.04
CA GLU A 227 -3.39 26.55 -40.90
C GLU A 227 -4.74 27.27 -40.97
N GLN A 228 -5.25 27.77 -39.86
CA GLN A 228 -6.47 28.57 -39.78
C GLN A 228 -6.36 29.89 -40.51
N LEU A 229 -5.23 30.60 -40.41
CA LEU A 229 -4.98 31.84 -41.12
C LEU A 229 -4.92 31.62 -42.63
N ARG A 230 -4.31 30.51 -43.07
CA ARG A 230 -4.25 30.14 -44.51
C ARG A 230 -5.62 29.84 -45.09
N SER A 231 -6.46 29.14 -44.33
CA SER A 231 -7.84 28.82 -44.77
C SER A 231 -8.71 30.09 -44.96
N LYS A 232 -8.45 31.13 -44.18
CA LYS A 232 -9.17 32.42 -44.23
C LYS A 232 -8.67 33.35 -45.31
N THR A 233 -7.41 33.20 -45.77
CA THR A 233 -6.79 34.06 -46.83
C THR A 233 -6.87 33.34 -48.18
N SER A 234 -7.88 33.66 -48.97
CA SER A 234 -8.11 33.10 -50.32
C SER A 234 -7.12 33.61 -51.41
N SER A 235 -5.92 34.09 -51.06
CA SER A 235 -4.94 34.63 -52.03
C SER A 235 -3.74 33.69 -52.21
N PRO A 236 -3.50 33.16 -53.42
CA PRO A 236 -2.40 32.20 -53.67
C PRO A 236 -0.98 32.77 -53.56
N ALA A 237 -0.82 34.11 -53.52
CA ALA A 237 0.48 34.76 -53.56
C ALA A 237 1.23 34.82 -52.21
N TYR A 238 0.53 34.62 -51.07
CA TYR A 238 1.14 34.69 -49.74
C TYR A 238 1.59 33.34 -49.19
N SER A 239 1.24 32.23 -49.88
CA SER A 239 1.49 30.88 -49.33
C SER A 239 2.93 30.37 -49.57
N ALA A 240 3.68 30.95 -50.50
CA ALA A 240 4.98 30.43 -50.91
C ALA A 240 6.15 30.88 -50.01
N ASP A 241 6.05 32.09 -49.41
CA ASP A 241 7.19 32.68 -48.66
C ASP A 241 7.30 32.24 -47.21
N LEU A 242 6.20 31.78 -46.60
CA LEU A 242 6.17 31.28 -45.23
C LEU A 242 6.59 29.79 -45.10
N THR A 243 6.61 29.07 -46.22
CA THR A 243 7.02 27.65 -46.25
C THR A 243 8.53 27.44 -46.31
N SER A 244 9.31 28.44 -46.78
CA SER A 244 10.77 28.33 -46.96
C SER A 244 11.55 28.27 -45.63
N GLY A 245 10.97 28.74 -44.54
CA GLY A 245 11.59 28.71 -43.20
C GLY A 245 11.33 27.45 -42.37
N LEU A 246 10.24 26.73 -42.67
CA LEU A 246 9.78 25.57 -41.86
C LEU A 246 10.11 24.21 -42.49
N THR A 247 10.57 24.17 -43.75
CA THR A 247 10.83 22.91 -44.49
C THR A 247 12.25 22.36 -44.35
N GLN A 248 13.10 22.94 -43.49
CA GLN A 248 14.51 22.51 -43.37
C GLN A 248 14.84 21.56 -42.21
N ALA A 249 13.88 21.15 -41.38
CA ALA A 249 14.10 20.08 -40.42
C ALA A 249 12.76 19.35 -40.20
N GLY A 250 12.67 18.08 -40.58
CA GLY A 250 11.58 17.13 -40.38
C GLY A 250 10.45 17.60 -39.44
N THR A 251 9.65 18.58 -39.85
CA THR A 251 8.61 19.19 -39.03
C THR A 251 7.42 18.24 -38.95
N GLN A 252 7.18 17.72 -37.77
CA GLN A 252 5.96 17.00 -37.45
C GLN A 252 4.73 17.85 -37.81
N THR A 253 3.69 17.20 -38.32
CA THR A 253 2.40 17.84 -38.60
C THR A 253 1.65 18.13 -37.30
N SER A 254 0.66 19.03 -37.32
CA SER A 254 -0.25 19.26 -36.19
C SER A 254 -0.86 17.95 -35.68
N LYS A 255 -1.23 17.06 -36.61
CA LYS A 255 -1.80 15.75 -36.26
C LYS A 255 -0.79 14.83 -35.53
N GLU A 256 0.44 14.73 -36.02
CA GLU A 256 1.48 13.89 -35.38
C GLU A 256 1.83 14.40 -33.97
N LEU A 257 1.84 15.71 -33.74
CA LEU A 257 2.04 16.32 -32.44
C LEU A 257 0.86 16.00 -31.51
N LEU A 258 -0.36 16.15 -31.98
CA LEU A 258 -1.57 15.80 -31.24
C LEU A 258 -1.58 14.31 -30.88
N ASP A 259 -1.31 13.42 -31.83
CA ASP A 259 -1.28 11.98 -31.59
C ASP A 259 -0.24 11.61 -30.55
N SER A 260 0.92 12.29 -30.51
CA SER A 260 1.96 12.08 -29.46
C SER A 260 1.51 12.55 -28.08
N LEU A 261 0.87 13.73 -28.00
CA LEU A 261 0.33 14.27 -26.73
C LEU A 261 -0.76 13.36 -26.17
N LEU A 262 -1.70 12.91 -27.00
CA LEU A 262 -2.77 12.01 -26.59
C LEU A 262 -2.23 10.64 -26.20
N LEU A 263 -1.22 10.10 -26.91
CA LEU A 263 -0.63 8.81 -26.57
C LEU A 263 0.04 8.84 -25.19
N HIS A 264 0.82 9.90 -24.89
CA HIS A 264 1.48 10.04 -23.60
C HIS A 264 0.50 9.97 -22.43
N ASN A 265 -0.46 10.85 -22.42
CA ASN A 265 -1.49 10.92 -21.37
C ASN A 265 -2.33 9.62 -21.30
N PHE A 266 -2.67 9.02 -22.45
CA PHE A 266 -3.35 7.72 -22.48
C PHE A 266 -2.53 6.64 -21.78
N GLU A 267 -1.22 6.57 -22.04
CA GLU A 267 -0.34 5.60 -21.39
C GLU A 267 -0.11 5.91 -19.90
N ASP A 268 -0.17 7.19 -19.48
CA ASP A 268 -0.12 7.57 -18.06
C ASP A 268 -1.35 7.04 -17.32
N VAL A 269 -2.55 7.25 -17.85
CA VAL A 269 -3.78 6.76 -17.23
C VAL A 269 -3.86 5.23 -17.26
N LEU A 270 -3.54 4.61 -18.38
CA LEU A 270 -3.56 3.15 -18.51
C LEU A 270 -2.49 2.47 -17.64
N GLY A 271 -1.32 3.09 -17.50
CA GLY A 271 -0.22 2.62 -16.67
C GLY A 271 -0.59 2.51 -15.19
N MET A 272 -1.52 3.35 -14.71
CA MET A 272 -2.03 3.26 -13.34
C MET A 272 -2.64 1.90 -13.04
N LEU A 273 -3.34 1.25 -14.00
CA LEU A 273 -3.88 -0.10 -13.82
C LEU A 273 -2.78 -1.13 -13.55
N THR A 274 -1.66 -1.00 -14.26
CA THR A 274 -0.52 -1.89 -14.08
C THR A 274 0.13 -1.69 -12.70
N VAL A 275 0.27 -0.44 -12.27
CA VAL A 275 0.85 -0.09 -10.97
C VAL A 275 -0.10 -0.45 -9.83
N ALA A 276 -1.40 -0.30 -10.02
CA ALA A 276 -2.43 -0.60 -9.01
C ALA A 276 -2.39 -2.07 -8.55
N GLN A 277 -1.92 -3.02 -9.35
CA GLN A 277 -1.76 -4.41 -8.91
C GLN A 277 -0.82 -4.56 -7.71
N LEU A 278 0.11 -3.61 -7.51
CA LEU A 278 1.02 -3.60 -6.37
C LEU A 278 0.32 -3.30 -5.04
N THR A 279 -0.90 -2.75 -5.06
CA THR A 279 -1.71 -2.54 -3.85
C THR A 279 -2.02 -3.84 -3.13
N ALA A 280 -2.00 -4.98 -3.83
CA ALA A 280 -2.10 -6.30 -3.23
C ALA A 280 -1.03 -6.56 -2.15
N PHE A 281 0.18 -6.04 -2.32
CA PHE A 281 1.22 -6.15 -1.29
C PHE A 281 0.89 -5.30 -0.06
N VAL A 282 0.35 -4.07 -0.24
CA VAL A 282 -0.05 -3.22 0.90
C VAL A 282 -1.14 -3.92 1.71
N LEU A 283 -2.14 -4.49 1.03
CA LEU A 283 -3.20 -5.27 1.69
C LEU A 283 -2.62 -6.48 2.42
N PHE A 284 -1.72 -7.22 1.79
CA PHE A 284 -1.06 -8.37 2.41
C PHE A 284 -0.28 -7.98 3.68
N PHE A 285 0.60 -6.98 3.62
CA PHE A 285 1.35 -6.49 4.77
C PHE A 285 0.44 -5.83 5.82
N GLY A 286 -0.74 -5.38 5.43
CA GLY A 286 -1.82 -4.88 6.29
C GLY A 286 -2.68 -5.97 6.95
N GLY A 287 -2.35 -7.27 6.76
CA GLY A 287 -3.03 -8.38 7.41
C GLY A 287 -4.00 -9.17 6.52
N ASP A 288 -4.05 -8.92 5.20
CA ASP A 288 -4.91 -9.65 4.25
C ASP A 288 -4.33 -11.01 3.86
N TYR A 289 -4.21 -11.88 4.85
CA TYR A 289 -3.76 -13.26 4.67
C TYR A 289 -4.42 -14.19 5.70
N THR A 290 -4.33 -15.49 5.44
CA THR A 290 -4.61 -16.56 6.41
C THR A 290 -3.36 -17.38 6.65
N ILE A 291 -3.18 -17.89 7.87
CA ILE A 291 -2.11 -18.85 8.17
C ILE A 291 -2.60 -20.24 7.77
N GLU A 292 -1.98 -20.81 6.72
CA GLU A 292 -2.34 -22.16 6.24
C GLU A 292 -1.72 -23.27 7.06
N SER A 293 -0.45 -23.10 7.43
CA SER A 293 0.30 -24.11 8.18
C SER A 293 1.47 -23.49 8.93
N ALA A 294 1.86 -24.16 10.01
CA ALA A 294 3.09 -23.89 10.72
C ALA A 294 3.76 -25.23 11.06
N SER A 295 5.06 -25.37 10.81
CA SER A 295 5.80 -26.61 11.02
C SER A 295 7.24 -26.36 11.41
N ALA A 296 7.82 -27.21 12.26
CA ALA A 296 9.22 -27.15 12.65
C ALA A 296 10.00 -28.29 12.01
N GLU A 297 11.13 -27.97 11.38
CA GLU A 297 12.12 -28.95 10.95
C GLU A 297 13.28 -28.92 11.94
N LEU A 298 13.45 -30.01 12.69
CA LEU A 298 14.53 -30.19 13.65
C LEU A 298 15.52 -31.20 13.08
N VAL A 299 16.78 -30.79 12.95
CA VAL A 299 17.86 -31.70 12.56
C VAL A 299 18.28 -32.50 13.79
N SER A 300 18.06 -33.80 13.75
CA SER A 300 18.57 -34.72 14.80
C SER A 300 20.05 -34.97 14.58
N ASP A 301 20.88 -34.78 15.61
CA ASP A 301 22.33 -35.10 15.61
C ASP A 301 22.66 -36.61 15.44
N SER A 302 21.65 -37.45 15.30
CA SER A 302 21.77 -38.88 15.04
C SER A 302 21.16 -39.22 13.69
N THR A 303 21.83 -40.03 12.92
CA THR A 303 21.53 -40.58 11.57
C THR A 303 20.13 -41.21 11.40
N GLY A 304 19.06 -40.53 11.88
CA GLY A 304 17.66 -40.92 11.77
C GLY A 304 16.85 -39.87 11.00
N PRO A 305 15.69 -40.23 10.45
CA PRO A 305 14.88 -39.32 9.67
C PRO A 305 14.38 -38.13 10.51
N ALA A 306 14.38 -36.94 9.91
CA ALA A 306 13.86 -35.73 10.52
C ALA A 306 12.40 -35.89 10.98
N HIS A 307 12.12 -35.52 12.22
CA HIS A 307 10.75 -35.49 12.75
C HIS A 307 10.12 -34.14 12.50
N SER A 308 9.07 -34.09 11.68
CA SER A 308 8.24 -32.90 11.53
C SER A 308 7.11 -32.90 12.56
N VAL A 309 6.97 -31.83 13.32
CA VAL A 309 5.84 -31.60 14.22
C VAL A 309 4.85 -30.68 13.52
N ALA A 310 3.72 -31.22 13.09
CA ALA A 310 2.65 -30.41 12.50
C ALA A 310 1.77 -29.80 13.58
N VAL A 311 1.45 -28.53 13.45
CA VAL A 311 0.48 -27.85 14.32
C VAL A 311 -0.89 -27.96 13.66
N PRO A 312 -1.89 -28.58 14.32
CA PRO A 312 -3.24 -28.63 13.75
C PRO A 312 -3.98 -27.32 14.00
N GLY A 313 -4.46 -26.69 12.94
CA GLY A 313 -5.48 -25.65 13.04
C GLY A 313 -5.24 -24.45 12.12
N SER A 314 -6.20 -24.20 11.24
CA SER A 314 -6.34 -22.94 10.51
C SER A 314 -6.72 -21.85 11.52
N ILE A 315 -5.89 -20.82 11.66
CA ILE A 315 -6.16 -19.67 12.54
C ILE A 315 -6.45 -18.47 11.63
N CYS A 316 -7.70 -18.00 11.67
CA CYS A 316 -8.06 -16.71 11.05
C CYS A 316 -7.63 -15.56 11.96
N PRO A 317 -7.04 -14.48 11.45
CA PRO A 317 -6.81 -13.27 12.23
C PRO A 317 -8.17 -12.68 12.64
N ALA A 318 -8.32 -12.40 13.93
CA ALA A 318 -9.53 -11.79 14.46
C ALA A 318 -9.50 -10.29 14.16
N HIS A 319 -10.25 -9.85 13.15
CA HIS A 319 -10.66 -8.45 13.08
C HIS A 319 -11.69 -8.20 14.19
N SER A 320 -11.45 -7.19 15.02
CA SER A 320 -12.37 -6.70 16.02
C SER A 320 -13.62 -6.13 15.35
N GLY A 321 -14.73 -6.86 15.43
CA GLY A 321 -16.07 -6.36 15.13
C GLY A 321 -16.87 -7.17 14.12
N ALA A 322 -17.32 -8.38 14.48
CA ALA A 322 -18.55 -8.96 13.93
C ALA A 322 -19.00 -10.15 14.80
N ALA A 323 -20.30 -10.30 14.95
CA ALA A 323 -21.00 -11.27 15.78
C ALA A 323 -20.72 -12.74 15.38
N PRO A 324 -20.89 -13.71 16.31
CA PRO A 324 -20.49 -15.10 16.07
C PRO A 324 -21.45 -15.80 15.11
N VAL A 325 -20.90 -16.30 14.02
CA VAL A 325 -21.56 -17.29 13.14
C VAL A 325 -21.15 -18.68 13.59
N SER A 326 -22.15 -19.52 13.86
CA SER A 326 -22.00 -20.89 14.27
C SER A 326 -21.30 -21.76 13.23
N ILE A 327 -20.21 -22.44 13.62
CA ILE A 327 -19.45 -23.35 12.75
C ILE A 327 -19.82 -24.78 13.10
N SER A 328 -20.32 -25.50 12.09
CA SER A 328 -20.45 -26.99 12.15
C SER A 328 -19.10 -27.65 11.80
N PRO A 329 -18.74 -28.78 12.39
CA PRO A 329 -17.43 -29.38 12.19
C PRO A 329 -17.35 -30.11 10.85
N ALA A 330 -16.36 -29.74 10.02
CA ALA A 330 -16.01 -30.47 8.81
C ALA A 330 -14.69 -31.23 8.96
N HIS A 331 -14.74 -32.45 8.57
CA HIS A 331 -13.82 -33.58 8.53
C HIS A 331 -12.32 -33.29 8.37
N SER A 332 -11.54 -33.96 9.22
CA SER A 332 -10.08 -34.11 9.14
C SER A 332 -9.67 -34.94 7.91
N GLY A 333 -8.99 -34.28 6.95
CA GLY A 333 -8.25 -34.96 5.90
C GLY A 333 -6.77 -34.57 6.02
N ALA A 334 -5.92 -35.55 6.37
CA ALA A 334 -4.47 -35.38 6.39
C ALA A 334 -3.96 -35.17 4.96
N VAL A 335 -3.25 -34.08 4.70
CA VAL A 335 -2.59 -33.78 3.42
C VAL A 335 -1.16 -34.35 3.48
N PRO A 336 -0.71 -35.12 2.48
CA PRO A 336 0.64 -35.68 2.46
C PRO A 336 1.69 -34.60 2.16
N VAL A 337 2.76 -34.58 2.96
CA VAL A 337 3.91 -33.71 2.81
C VAL A 337 4.76 -34.21 1.64
N SER A 338 4.87 -33.41 0.59
CA SER A 338 5.84 -33.64 -0.50
C SER A 338 7.20 -33.06 -0.12
N ILE A 339 8.22 -33.87 -0.15
CA ILE A 339 9.63 -33.53 0.07
C ILE A 339 10.17 -32.90 -1.22
N SER A 340 10.51 -31.61 -1.19
CA SER A 340 11.32 -30.98 -2.25
C SER A 340 12.82 -31.20 -1.99
N PRO A 341 13.65 -31.43 -3.02
CA PRO A 341 15.08 -31.73 -2.83
C PRO A 341 15.83 -30.48 -2.34
N ALA A 342 16.60 -30.66 -1.27
CA ALA A 342 17.46 -29.67 -0.66
C ALA A 342 18.60 -29.23 -1.61
N GLN A 343 18.95 -27.93 -1.57
CA GLN A 343 20.17 -27.40 -2.17
C GLN A 343 21.41 -27.93 -1.44
N PRO A 344 22.51 -28.24 -2.14
CA PRO A 344 23.59 -29.12 -1.62
C PRO A 344 24.64 -28.48 -0.69
N ASP A 345 24.57 -27.20 -0.29
CA ASP A 345 25.64 -26.54 0.47
C ASP A 345 25.23 -25.75 1.73
N ALA A 346 23.99 -25.89 2.22
CA ALA A 346 23.58 -25.26 3.49
C ALA A 346 23.73 -26.25 4.64
N VAL A 347 24.46 -25.85 5.71
CA VAL A 347 24.45 -26.58 6.99
C VAL A 347 22.98 -26.68 7.43
N PRO A 348 22.47 -27.91 7.71
CA PRO A 348 21.08 -28.06 8.11
C PRO A 348 20.84 -27.32 9.43
N THR A 349 20.08 -26.27 9.37
CA THR A 349 19.66 -25.48 10.55
C THR A 349 18.25 -25.86 10.93
N ASN A 350 17.99 -25.97 12.23
CA ASN A 350 16.64 -26.09 12.74
C ASN A 350 15.82 -24.87 12.31
N THR A 351 14.71 -25.10 11.60
CA THR A 351 13.91 -23.99 11.02
C THR A 351 12.43 -24.21 11.30
N PHE A 352 11.76 -23.14 11.64
CA PHE A 352 10.31 -23.09 11.77
C PHE A 352 9.73 -22.37 10.56
N TYR A 353 8.82 -23.05 9.87
CA TYR A 353 8.16 -22.55 8.67
C TYR A 353 6.72 -22.17 8.98
N ILE A 354 6.31 -20.98 8.52
CA ILE A 354 4.93 -20.53 8.56
C ILE A 354 4.51 -20.22 7.12
N ARG A 355 3.44 -20.86 6.67
CA ARG A 355 2.88 -20.62 5.33
C ARG A 355 1.63 -19.78 5.43
N LEU A 356 1.61 -18.70 4.65
CA LEU A 356 0.52 -17.75 4.58
C LEU A 356 -0.14 -17.81 3.20
N ARG A 357 -1.46 -17.75 3.19
CA ARG A 357 -2.22 -17.55 1.96
C ARG A 357 -2.75 -16.13 1.90
N PRO A 358 -2.28 -15.31 0.96
CA PRO A 358 -2.84 -13.98 0.72
C PRO A 358 -4.31 -14.06 0.32
N LEU A 359 -5.15 -13.15 0.82
CA LEU A 359 -6.56 -13.04 0.43
C LEU A 359 -6.74 -12.48 -0.99
N LYS A 360 -5.78 -11.71 -1.45
CA LYS A 360 -5.68 -11.21 -2.83
C LYS A 360 -4.44 -11.79 -3.49
N SER A 361 -4.56 -12.17 -4.76
CA SER A 361 -3.43 -12.71 -5.52
C SER A 361 -2.29 -11.69 -5.59
N LEU A 362 -1.11 -12.05 -5.11
CA LEU A 362 0.08 -11.22 -5.18
C LEU A 362 0.78 -11.39 -6.55
N PRO A 363 1.35 -10.33 -7.12
CA PRO A 363 2.27 -10.44 -8.26
C PRO A 363 3.65 -10.91 -7.76
N SER A 364 3.70 -12.18 -7.29
CA SER A 364 4.86 -12.77 -6.59
C SER A 364 6.10 -12.91 -7.47
N ASP A 365 5.94 -12.98 -8.77
CA ASP A 365 7.00 -13.03 -9.78
C ASP A 365 7.84 -11.75 -9.84
N LEU A 366 7.29 -10.63 -9.35
CA LEU A 366 8.03 -9.36 -9.26
C LEU A 366 9.04 -9.36 -8.10
N ILE A 367 8.86 -10.19 -7.08
CA ILE A 367 9.76 -10.28 -5.93
C ILE A 367 10.64 -11.51 -6.07
N GLN A 368 11.74 -11.39 -6.81
CA GLN A 368 12.62 -12.49 -7.16
C GLN A 368 13.50 -13.00 -6.01
N ALA A 369 13.81 -12.13 -5.04
CA ALA A 369 14.67 -12.47 -3.91
C ALA A 369 13.86 -12.48 -2.61
N PRO A 370 14.12 -13.43 -1.69
CA PRO A 370 13.52 -13.41 -0.37
C PRO A 370 13.83 -12.10 0.38
N LEU A 371 12.88 -11.68 1.22
CA LEU A 371 13.12 -10.60 2.16
C LEU A 371 13.82 -11.15 3.39
N SER A 372 14.78 -10.40 3.92
CA SER A 372 15.47 -10.74 5.17
C SER A 372 15.08 -9.75 6.25
N VAL A 373 14.46 -10.26 7.30
CA VAL A 373 14.19 -9.52 8.53
C VAL A 373 15.33 -9.82 9.50
N ARG A 374 16.21 -8.84 9.73
CA ARG A 374 17.35 -9.00 10.64
C ARG A 374 16.93 -8.84 12.09
N CYS A 375 17.25 -9.85 12.88
CA CYS A 375 17.16 -9.75 14.34
C CYS A 375 18.43 -9.12 14.91
N SER A 376 18.32 -8.46 16.07
CA SER A 376 19.45 -7.72 16.68
C SER A 376 20.61 -8.60 17.13
N ASP A 377 20.40 -9.93 17.21
CA ASP A 377 21.42 -10.93 17.53
C ASP A 377 22.13 -11.51 16.29
N GLY A 378 21.84 -10.99 15.10
CA GLY A 378 22.42 -11.43 13.85
C GLY A 378 21.69 -12.57 13.14
N HIS A 379 20.64 -13.13 13.73
CA HIS A 379 19.77 -14.08 13.05
C HIS A 379 18.92 -13.38 11.96
N GLU A 380 18.61 -14.10 10.90
CA GLU A 380 17.74 -13.61 9.82
C GLU A 380 16.49 -14.47 9.72
N ILE A 381 15.34 -13.83 9.69
CA ILE A 381 14.06 -14.44 9.33
C ILE A 381 13.86 -14.16 7.85
N THR A 382 13.52 -15.18 7.08
CA THR A 382 13.34 -15.08 5.64
C THR A 382 11.88 -15.11 5.26
N VAL A 383 11.44 -14.18 4.40
CA VAL A 383 10.08 -14.16 3.83
C VAL A 383 10.17 -14.36 2.33
N SER A 384 9.63 -15.46 1.83
CA SER A 384 9.69 -15.87 0.43
C SER A 384 8.31 -15.83 -0.21
N PHE A 385 8.21 -15.22 -1.40
CA PHE A 385 6.98 -15.13 -2.19
C PHE A 385 6.99 -16.24 -3.24
N SER A 386 6.01 -17.16 -3.18
CA SER A 386 5.91 -18.27 -4.12
C SER A 386 4.96 -17.93 -5.28
N THR A 387 5.36 -18.27 -6.49
CA THR A 387 4.49 -18.22 -7.68
C THR A 387 3.29 -19.17 -7.58
N ALA A 388 3.32 -20.14 -6.64
CA ALA A 388 2.18 -21.00 -6.34
C ALA A 388 1.10 -20.32 -5.45
N GLY A 389 1.23 -19.00 -5.18
CA GLY A 389 0.23 -18.19 -4.52
C GLY A 389 0.24 -18.29 -2.99
N TYR A 390 1.37 -18.62 -2.38
CA TYR A 390 1.57 -18.54 -0.92
C TYR A 390 2.84 -17.75 -0.58
N VAL A 391 2.90 -17.28 0.65
CA VAL A 391 4.11 -16.67 1.23
C VAL A 391 4.62 -17.57 2.34
N GLU A 392 5.92 -17.81 2.38
CA GLU A 392 6.56 -18.66 3.38
C GLU A 392 7.53 -17.85 4.22
N ILE A 393 7.36 -17.93 5.54
CA ILE A 393 8.26 -17.35 6.53
C ILE A 393 9.10 -18.47 7.10
N ALA A 394 10.43 -18.38 6.99
CA ALA A 394 11.38 -19.31 7.58
C ALA A 394 12.12 -18.64 8.74
N VAL A 395 11.96 -19.19 9.93
CA VAL A 395 12.49 -18.65 11.18
C VAL A 395 13.52 -19.62 11.75
N PRO A 396 14.75 -19.19 12.08
CA PRO A 396 15.74 -20.05 12.73
C PRO A 396 15.28 -20.42 14.15
N ILE A 397 15.36 -21.73 14.49
CA ILE A 397 15.08 -22.25 15.83
C ILE A 397 16.38 -22.29 16.62
N LEU A 398 16.36 -21.66 17.81
CA LEU A 398 17.46 -21.69 18.75
C LEU A 398 17.22 -22.74 19.83
N GLN A 399 18.01 -23.79 19.86
CA GLN A 399 18.06 -24.77 20.96
C GLN A 399 19.03 -24.24 22.02
N THR A 400 18.51 -23.69 23.12
CA THR A 400 19.35 -23.03 24.15
C THR A 400 18.62 -22.92 25.49
N GLU A 401 19.34 -22.47 26.51
CA GLU A 401 18.76 -22.06 27.78
C GLU A 401 18.59 -20.54 27.83
N LEU A 402 17.37 -20.09 28.09
CA LEU A 402 17.01 -18.67 28.24
C LEU A 402 16.32 -18.43 29.59
N ARG A 403 16.24 -17.17 29.96
CA ARG A 403 15.67 -16.69 31.23
C ARG A 403 14.33 -16.01 31.00
N LEU A 404 13.33 -16.39 31.80
CA LEU A 404 12.08 -15.67 31.91
C LEU A 404 12.15 -14.74 33.13
N TYR A 405 12.17 -13.43 32.92
CA TYR A 405 12.26 -12.42 33.96
C TYR A 405 10.87 -12.00 34.45
N TYR A 406 10.71 -11.89 35.77
CA TYR A 406 9.45 -11.47 36.41
C TYR A 406 9.53 -9.99 36.79
N PRO A 407 8.64 -9.11 36.25
CA PRO A 407 8.66 -7.68 36.52
C PRO A 407 8.29 -7.35 37.99
N ASP A 408 7.47 -8.18 38.61
CA ASP A 408 7.03 -8.08 40.00
C ASP A 408 8.02 -8.71 41.00
N TYR A 409 9.30 -8.58 40.78
CA TYR A 409 10.42 -9.16 41.52
C TYR A 409 10.26 -9.06 43.06
N ARG A 410 9.49 -8.09 43.56
CA ARG A 410 9.20 -7.91 44.98
C ARG A 410 8.42 -9.07 45.61
N ASN A 411 7.71 -9.84 44.79
CA ASN A 411 6.92 -11.01 45.21
C ASN A 411 7.70 -12.32 45.15
N TYR A 412 8.98 -12.25 44.76
CA TYR A 412 9.85 -13.43 44.61
C TYR A 412 11.04 -13.39 45.59
N LEU A 413 11.62 -14.57 45.79
CA LEU A 413 12.92 -14.81 46.46
C LEU A 413 13.81 -15.55 45.45
N TYR A 414 15.12 -15.19 45.47
CA TYR A 414 16.14 -15.84 44.67
C TYR A 414 16.80 -16.98 45.42
N LEU A 415 16.96 -18.11 44.74
CA LEU A 415 17.63 -19.33 45.23
C LEU A 415 19.04 -19.41 44.63
N PRO A 416 20.12 -18.97 45.31
CA PRO A 416 21.46 -18.96 44.73
C PRO A 416 21.97 -20.36 44.35
N GLY A 417 21.56 -21.44 45.05
CA GLY A 417 22.01 -22.80 44.76
C GLY A 417 21.42 -23.34 43.43
N GLU A 418 20.24 -22.89 43.03
CA GLU A 418 19.52 -23.34 41.81
C GLU A 418 19.53 -22.27 40.71
N ASP A 419 20.08 -21.11 41.02
CA ASP A 419 20.10 -19.94 40.10
C ASP A 419 18.71 -19.64 39.51
N THR A 420 17.69 -19.54 40.35
CA THR A 420 16.29 -19.32 39.95
C THR A 420 15.52 -18.51 40.99
N ALA A 421 14.43 -17.88 40.55
CA ALA A 421 13.51 -17.16 41.43
C ALA A 421 12.30 -18.03 41.75
N ILE A 422 11.83 -17.94 42.99
CA ILE A 422 10.62 -18.64 43.46
C ILE A 422 9.65 -17.62 44.07
N HIS A 423 8.35 -17.78 43.79
CA HIS A 423 7.33 -16.91 44.35
C HIS A 423 7.23 -17.10 45.88
N LYS A 424 7.05 -16.03 46.66
CA LYS A 424 7.03 -16.04 48.14
C LYS A 424 5.97 -16.94 48.72
N SER A 425 4.86 -17.16 48.01
CA SER A 425 3.80 -18.09 48.47
C SER A 425 4.31 -19.53 48.60
N ILE A 426 5.25 -19.95 47.76
CA ILE A 426 5.85 -21.28 47.76
C ILE A 426 7.05 -21.30 48.72
N ALA A 427 7.84 -20.20 48.72
CA ALA A 427 9.05 -20.05 49.54
C ALA A 427 8.79 -20.09 51.09
N GLY A 428 7.53 -19.91 51.51
CA GLY A 428 7.14 -19.97 52.93
C GLY A 428 7.46 -21.31 53.61
N PHE A 429 7.66 -22.37 52.82
CA PHE A 429 7.99 -23.74 53.30
C PHE A 429 9.53 -24.03 53.25
N MET A 430 10.34 -23.09 52.83
CA MET A 430 11.79 -23.26 52.62
C MET A 430 12.60 -22.64 53.75
N ASP A 431 13.83 -23.17 53.98
CA ASP A 431 14.78 -22.57 54.89
C ASP A 431 15.23 -21.19 54.37
N ARG A 432 15.06 -20.18 55.22
CA ARG A 432 15.44 -18.78 54.90
C ARG A 432 16.93 -18.61 54.60
N SER A 433 17.79 -19.52 55.08
CA SER A 433 19.23 -19.47 54.76
C SER A 433 19.54 -19.76 53.29
N LEU A 434 18.68 -20.46 52.59
CA LEU A 434 18.79 -20.82 51.17
C LEU A 434 18.30 -19.73 50.23
N THR A 435 17.62 -18.70 50.74
CA THR A 435 16.93 -17.71 49.94
C THR A 435 17.61 -16.31 50.08
N ARG A 436 17.53 -15.55 49.00
CA ARG A 436 17.97 -14.11 48.98
C ARG A 436 16.83 -13.26 48.43
N LYS A 437 16.89 -11.96 48.72
CA LYS A 437 15.96 -10.98 48.13
C LYS A 437 16.18 -10.86 46.63
N CYS A 438 15.10 -10.92 45.85
CA CYS A 438 15.13 -10.67 44.42
C CYS A 438 15.41 -9.19 44.12
N THR A 439 16.12 -8.98 43.02
CA THR A 439 16.30 -7.73 42.31
C THR A 439 15.83 -7.93 40.87
N PRO A 440 15.59 -6.87 40.07
CA PRO A 440 15.25 -7.06 38.68
C PRO A 440 16.20 -7.99 37.90
N ALA A 441 17.49 -7.95 38.24
CA ALA A 441 18.53 -8.69 37.52
C ALA A 441 18.60 -10.19 37.87
N ASN A 442 18.11 -10.62 39.05
CA ASN A 442 18.15 -12.03 39.48
C ASN A 442 16.76 -12.65 39.69
N CYS A 443 15.69 -11.93 39.28
CA CYS A 443 14.32 -12.45 39.37
C CYS A 443 13.91 -13.12 38.08
N TYR A 444 14.38 -14.36 37.87
CA TYR A 444 14.10 -15.14 36.67
C TYR A 444 14.00 -16.64 36.95
N THR A 445 13.39 -17.36 36.04
CA THR A 445 13.51 -18.81 35.91
C THR A 445 14.27 -19.16 34.64
N ARG A 446 15.02 -20.27 34.64
CA ARG A 446 15.74 -20.80 33.51
C ARG A 446 14.93 -21.82 32.76
N HIS A 447 14.93 -21.75 31.43
CA HIS A 447 14.19 -22.68 30.59
C HIS A 447 15.10 -23.14 29.44
N SER A 448 15.29 -24.46 29.34
CA SER A 448 15.97 -25.09 28.21
C SER A 448 14.91 -25.61 27.24
N SER A 449 14.82 -24.97 26.07
CA SER A 449 13.80 -25.28 25.06
C SER A 449 14.23 -24.83 23.65
N ALA A 450 13.36 -25.05 22.69
CA ALA A 450 13.44 -24.46 21.37
C ALA A 450 12.79 -23.07 21.38
N PHE A 451 13.50 -22.07 20.91
CA PHE A 451 13.05 -20.68 20.89
C PHE A 451 13.11 -20.08 19.51
N LEU A 452 12.20 -19.14 19.23
CA LEU A 452 12.17 -18.31 18.02
C LEU A 452 12.56 -16.88 18.38
N PRO A 453 13.43 -16.21 17.61
CA PRO A 453 13.76 -14.81 17.82
C PRO A 453 12.54 -13.95 17.45
N ILE A 454 12.26 -12.92 18.25
CA ILE A 454 11.22 -11.94 17.96
C ILE A 454 11.85 -10.80 17.16
N PRO A 455 11.35 -10.48 15.96
CA PRO A 455 11.90 -9.41 15.13
C PRO A 455 11.62 -8.03 15.74
N GLY A 456 12.57 -7.11 15.60
CA GLY A 456 12.39 -5.71 15.90
C GLY A 456 12.13 -5.34 17.36
N ARG A 457 11.56 -4.16 17.56
CA ARG A 457 11.02 -3.73 18.85
C ARG A 457 9.60 -4.24 18.95
N MET A 458 9.39 -5.23 19.79
CA MET A 458 8.05 -5.68 20.10
C MET A 458 7.20 -4.51 20.62
N HIS A 459 6.06 -4.26 20.01
CA HIS A 459 5.08 -3.33 20.56
C HIS A 459 4.70 -3.75 21.97
N LYS A 460 4.49 -2.82 22.90
CA LYS A 460 4.12 -3.12 24.30
C LYS A 460 2.86 -3.96 24.40
N GLU A 461 1.95 -3.83 23.44
CA GLU A 461 0.69 -4.57 23.36
C GLU A 461 0.93 -6.03 23.02
N THR A 462 1.81 -6.33 22.08
CA THR A 462 2.20 -7.70 21.68
C THR A 462 2.99 -8.39 22.80
N ALA A 463 3.77 -7.65 23.59
CA ALA A 463 4.53 -8.18 24.72
C ALA A 463 3.64 -8.73 25.87
N CYS A 464 2.34 -8.38 25.89
CA CYS A 464 1.39 -8.91 26.88
C CYS A 464 0.83 -10.29 26.50
N GLU A 465 1.02 -10.73 25.24
CA GLU A 465 0.43 -11.98 24.73
C GLU A 465 1.35 -13.19 24.87
N TYR A 466 2.67 -12.96 25.06
CA TYR A 466 3.66 -14.04 25.16
C TYR A 466 4.54 -13.96 26.39
N LEU A 467 5.08 -15.13 26.79
CA LEU A 467 6.23 -15.19 27.68
C LEU A 467 7.51 -14.87 26.90
N VAL A 468 8.07 -13.67 27.13
CA VAL A 468 9.31 -13.24 26.49
C VAL A 468 10.53 -13.67 27.27
N PHE A 469 11.31 -14.53 26.64
CA PHE A 469 12.58 -15.02 27.17
C PHE A 469 13.75 -14.15 26.72
N LYS A 470 14.82 -14.09 27.50
CA LYS A 470 16.02 -13.30 27.23
C LYS A 470 17.26 -14.07 27.65
N ARG A 471 18.42 -13.73 27.07
CA ARG A 471 19.73 -14.24 27.51
C ARG A 471 20.14 -13.62 28.85
N ASP A 472 19.94 -12.28 28.94
CA ASP A 472 20.11 -11.50 30.18
C ASP A 472 19.10 -10.35 30.25
N ILE A 473 19.06 -9.64 31.40
CA ILE A 473 18.09 -8.55 31.61
C ILE A 473 18.29 -7.35 30.66
N HIS A 474 19.51 -7.15 30.19
CA HIS A 474 19.89 -6.02 29.32
C HIS A 474 19.75 -6.39 27.83
N ASP A 475 19.45 -7.67 27.55
CA ASP A 475 19.25 -8.12 26.18
C ASP A 475 18.06 -7.39 25.56
N ARG A 476 18.32 -6.76 24.42
CA ARG A 476 17.29 -6.05 23.65
C ARG A 476 16.44 -7.00 22.84
N MET A 477 16.94 -8.21 22.59
CA MET A 477 16.19 -9.28 21.94
C MET A 477 15.24 -9.96 22.90
N GLY A 478 14.04 -10.24 22.40
CA GLY A 478 13.12 -11.19 22.99
C GLY A 478 13.10 -12.48 22.19
N TYR A 479 12.80 -13.56 22.88
CA TYR A 479 12.58 -14.87 22.29
C TYR A 479 11.26 -15.43 22.81
N ILE A 480 10.55 -16.16 21.97
CA ILE A 480 9.33 -16.88 22.33
C ILE A 480 9.60 -18.38 22.25
N SER A 481 9.04 -19.16 23.18
CA SER A 481 9.14 -20.61 23.10
C SER A 481 8.36 -21.15 21.91
N LEU A 482 8.95 -22.11 21.18
CA LEU A 482 8.27 -22.81 20.09
C LEU A 482 6.95 -23.48 20.56
N ASP A 483 6.95 -24.03 21.78
CA ASP A 483 5.74 -24.63 22.37
C ASP A 483 4.60 -23.63 22.56
N GLU A 484 4.94 -22.34 22.80
CA GLU A 484 3.94 -21.29 22.96
C GLU A 484 3.35 -20.85 21.62
N ILE A 485 4.17 -20.73 20.59
CA ILE A 485 3.71 -20.46 19.21
C ILE A 485 2.84 -21.60 18.68
N CYS A 486 3.17 -22.83 19.03
CA CYS A 486 2.43 -24.01 18.58
C CYS A 486 1.11 -24.24 19.35
N ARG A 487 0.83 -23.50 20.40
CA ARG A 487 -0.44 -23.60 21.13
C ARG A 487 -1.58 -22.97 20.34
N PRO A 488 -2.80 -23.55 20.39
CA PRO A 488 -3.98 -22.89 19.84
C PRO A 488 -4.21 -21.54 20.55
N GLY A 489 -4.27 -20.44 19.77
CA GLY A 489 -4.48 -19.10 20.32
C GLY A 489 -4.00 -17.99 19.37
N PRO A 490 -4.00 -16.73 19.81
CA PRO A 490 -3.60 -15.59 18.98
C PRO A 490 -2.09 -15.49 18.73
N ALA A 491 -1.27 -16.20 19.50
CA ALA A 491 0.19 -16.11 19.46
C ALA A 491 0.82 -16.25 18.06
N PRO A 492 0.44 -17.21 17.20
CA PRO A 492 1.01 -17.31 15.86
C PRO A 492 0.70 -16.10 14.96
N ALA A 493 -0.51 -15.53 15.08
CA ALA A 493 -0.91 -14.37 14.29
C ALA A 493 -0.08 -13.13 14.64
N SER A 494 0.01 -12.80 15.93
CA SER A 494 0.79 -11.66 16.40
C SER A 494 2.30 -11.81 16.13
N TYR A 495 2.82 -13.05 16.11
CA TYR A 495 4.20 -13.29 15.69
C TYR A 495 4.41 -12.98 14.21
N VAL A 496 3.48 -13.43 13.35
CA VAL A 496 3.52 -13.14 11.90
C VAL A 496 3.42 -11.65 11.63
N GLU A 497 2.51 -10.94 12.32
CA GLU A 497 2.39 -9.48 12.22
C GLU A 497 3.70 -8.78 12.58
N ALA A 498 4.39 -9.23 13.64
CA ALA A 498 5.68 -8.67 14.02
C ALA A 498 6.77 -8.93 12.96
N VAL A 499 6.75 -10.10 12.29
CA VAL A 499 7.68 -10.42 11.20
C VAL A 499 7.39 -9.58 9.97
N LEU A 500 6.12 -9.37 9.63
CA LEU A 500 5.69 -8.64 8.44
C LEU A 500 5.61 -7.12 8.63
N ASP A 501 5.93 -6.58 9.81
CA ASP A 501 6.02 -5.12 9.99
C ASP A 501 7.09 -4.55 9.05
N LEU A 502 6.65 -3.71 8.10
CA LEU A 502 7.51 -3.07 7.10
C LEU A 502 8.67 -2.25 7.68
N LYS A 503 8.59 -1.88 8.97
CA LYS A 503 9.68 -1.22 9.69
C LYS A 503 10.84 -2.17 10.03
N ASN A 504 10.60 -3.48 9.97
CA ASN A 504 11.58 -4.53 10.24
C ASN A 504 12.20 -5.08 8.94
N ILE A 505 11.58 -4.82 7.80
CA ILE A 505 12.00 -5.16 6.44
C ILE A 505 12.74 -3.98 5.79
#